data_7e6dfe99f3b7e7d59dba3eee21861dba
#
_entry.id   7e6dfe99f3b7e7d59dba3eee21861dba
#
_cell.length_a   1.000
_cell.length_b   1.000
_cell.length_c   1.000
_cell.angle_alpha   90.00
_cell.angle_beta   90.00
_cell.angle_gamma   90.00
#
_symmetry.space_group_name_H-M   'P 1'
#
loop_
_entity.id
_entity.type
_entity.pdbx_description
1 polymer ?
#
loop_
_entity_poly.entity_id
_entity_poly.type
_entity_poly.pdbx_seq_one_letter_code
_entity_poly.pdbx_strand_id
1 'polypeptide(L)'
;MKTLLLKASPRPDGNTATLANRFVEGLRSIGGDDVVEFRLNELTLRPCQGCNACLKPPYAGCVLEDDFMTVFPAFRAADLIVLAAPIYWWHVCSQLKTFVDRMHPMLTFDRAHCLPTKHLVFITAYFAEDPYGVGLAVKTFESIAGWAGMGLDVVRYHSAKGHVRNDPDKLAEAYALGRSFADWRKPVLKVRCPVTGCGFAFADLERLALHLVMAAGEDHLEWKAEYLSAVHTLSNTQALTAETRRVLSHLLPDAG
;
A
#
# COMPACT_ATOMS: atom_id res chain seq x y z
N MET A 1 -10.38 -13.61 5.46
CA MET A 1 -9.49 -12.52 5.04
C MET A 1 -8.60 -12.16 6.21
N LYS A 2 -7.29 -12.31 6.04
CA LYS A 2 -6.32 -11.95 7.08
C LYS A 2 -6.01 -10.46 7.01
N THR A 3 -6.17 -9.78 8.13
CA THR A 3 -5.96 -8.33 8.21
C THR A 3 -4.79 -7.99 9.12
N LEU A 4 -3.87 -7.16 8.64
CA LEU A 4 -2.84 -6.53 9.46
C LEU A 4 -3.22 -5.07 9.71
N LEU A 5 -3.29 -4.67 10.97
CA LEU A 5 -3.44 -3.26 11.36
C LEU A 5 -2.15 -2.74 11.99
N LEU A 6 -1.54 -1.73 11.37
CA LEU A 6 -0.39 -1.01 11.92
C LEU A 6 -0.82 0.38 12.40
N LYS A 7 -0.86 0.59 13.70
CA LYS A 7 -1.09 1.88 14.34
C LYS A 7 0.25 2.55 14.62
N ALA A 8 0.55 3.62 13.90
CA ALA A 8 1.84 4.30 13.97
C ALA A 8 1.83 5.57 14.83
N SER A 9 0.65 6.04 15.24
CA SER A 9 0.56 7.21 16.10
C SER A 9 1.17 6.94 17.48
N PRO A 10 2.00 7.87 18.03
CA PRO A 10 2.42 7.79 19.43
C PRO A 10 1.26 8.01 20.42
N ARG A 11 0.13 8.57 19.94
CA ARG A 11 -1.06 8.80 20.77
C ARG A 11 -1.99 7.59 20.66
N PRO A 12 -2.20 6.82 21.74
CA PRO A 12 -3.02 5.60 21.69
C PRO A 12 -4.46 5.86 21.28
N ASP A 13 -5.04 6.98 21.70
CA ASP A 13 -6.42 7.38 21.45
C ASP A 13 -6.52 8.57 20.48
N GLY A 14 -5.50 8.76 19.63
CA GLY A 14 -5.47 9.82 18.62
C GLY A 14 -6.47 9.56 17.46
N ASN A 15 -6.67 10.57 16.63
CA ASN A 15 -7.63 10.53 15.51
C ASN A 15 -7.47 9.30 14.62
N THR A 16 -6.24 8.96 14.24
CA THR A 16 -5.97 7.81 13.36
C THR A 16 -6.27 6.48 14.03
N ALA A 17 -5.96 6.35 15.33
CA ALA A 17 -6.28 5.13 16.09
C ALA A 17 -7.79 4.96 16.25
N THR A 18 -8.52 6.05 16.53
CA THR A 18 -9.99 6.05 16.64
C THR A 18 -10.64 5.64 15.32
N LEU A 19 -10.19 6.19 14.19
CA LEU A 19 -10.68 5.81 12.86
C LEU A 19 -10.37 4.37 12.51
N ALA A 20 -9.15 3.91 12.82
CA ALA A 20 -8.75 2.53 12.56
C ALA A 20 -9.56 1.52 13.39
N ASN A 21 -9.83 1.83 14.66
CA ASN A 21 -10.72 1.02 15.48
C ASN A 21 -12.12 0.95 14.87
N ARG A 22 -12.65 2.08 14.43
CA ARG A 22 -13.97 2.13 13.82
C ARG A 22 -14.05 1.36 12.50
N PHE A 23 -13.01 1.42 11.69
CA PHE A 23 -12.85 0.58 10.50
C PHE A 23 -12.87 -0.91 10.85
N VAL A 24 -12.10 -1.33 11.86
CA VAL A 24 -12.06 -2.73 12.32
C VAL A 24 -13.39 -3.19 12.89
N GLU A 25 -14.14 -2.33 13.58
CA GLU A 25 -15.52 -2.65 13.98
C GLU A 25 -16.41 -2.95 12.76
N GLY A 26 -16.27 -2.19 11.68
CA GLY A 26 -16.94 -2.45 10.41
C GLY A 26 -16.55 -3.81 9.81
N LEU A 27 -15.26 -4.16 9.80
CA LEU A 27 -14.77 -5.46 9.37
C LEU A 27 -15.36 -6.60 10.21
N ARG A 28 -15.33 -6.48 11.53
CA ARG A 28 -15.86 -7.49 12.45
C ARG A 28 -17.35 -7.72 12.28
N SER A 29 -18.11 -6.67 11.95
CA SER A 29 -19.55 -6.79 11.72
C SER A 29 -19.93 -7.68 10.53
N ILE A 30 -18.96 -8.04 9.70
CA ILE A 30 -19.11 -8.93 8.54
C ILE A 30 -18.31 -10.24 8.68
N GLY A 31 -17.87 -10.59 9.91
CA GLY A 31 -17.07 -11.79 10.18
C GLY A 31 -15.57 -11.64 9.86
N GLY A 32 -15.06 -10.43 9.73
CA GLY A 32 -13.63 -10.13 9.53
C GLY A 32 -12.84 -10.13 10.84
N ASP A 33 -12.79 -11.26 11.57
CA ASP A 33 -12.22 -11.33 12.91
C ASP A 33 -10.71 -11.66 12.95
N ASP A 34 -10.12 -12.09 11.83
CA ASP A 34 -8.69 -12.41 11.72
C ASP A 34 -7.87 -11.10 11.56
N VAL A 35 -7.80 -10.32 12.62
CA VAL A 35 -7.10 -9.04 12.68
C VAL A 35 -5.90 -9.13 13.63
N VAL A 36 -4.70 -9.00 13.08
CA VAL A 36 -3.46 -8.86 13.84
C VAL A 36 -3.11 -7.38 13.93
N GLU A 37 -2.95 -6.86 15.14
CA GLU A 37 -2.65 -5.44 15.39
C GLU A 37 -1.25 -5.27 15.97
N PHE A 38 -0.52 -4.26 15.47
CA PHE A 38 0.71 -3.77 16.09
C PHE A 38 0.65 -2.25 16.26
N ARG A 39 1.18 -1.80 17.39
CA ARG A 39 1.41 -0.38 17.66
C ARG A 39 2.89 -0.08 17.46
N LEU A 40 3.23 0.52 16.31
CA LEU A 40 4.63 0.72 15.93
C LEU A 40 5.42 1.58 16.91
N ASN A 41 4.73 2.43 17.69
CA ASN A 41 5.38 3.24 18.74
C ASN A 41 5.81 2.43 19.97
N GLU A 42 5.29 1.21 20.12
CA GLU A 42 5.63 0.29 21.23
C GLU A 42 6.75 -0.69 20.84
N LEU A 43 7.14 -0.66 19.55
CA LEU A 43 8.18 -1.52 18.99
C LEU A 43 9.50 -0.76 18.85
N THR A 44 10.59 -1.47 19.04
CA THR A 44 11.93 -0.97 18.72
C THR A 44 12.21 -1.25 17.25
N LEU A 45 12.05 -0.24 16.39
CA LEU A 45 12.31 -0.34 14.97
C LEU A 45 13.48 0.58 14.57
N ARG A 46 14.56 0.02 14.10
CA ARG A 46 15.71 0.77 13.56
C ARG A 46 15.46 1.14 12.11
N PRO A 47 15.91 2.32 11.66
CA PRO A 47 15.79 2.72 10.26
C PRO A 47 16.57 1.78 9.33
N CYS A 48 16.11 1.66 8.08
CA CYS A 48 16.79 0.89 7.05
C CYS A 48 18.22 1.40 6.85
N GLN A 49 19.20 0.48 6.81
CA GLN A 49 20.61 0.82 6.61
C GLN A 49 21.05 0.72 5.14
N GLY A 50 20.15 0.40 4.22
CA GLY A 50 20.48 0.27 2.79
C GLY A 50 21.48 -0.87 2.48
N CYS A 51 21.65 -1.83 3.38
CA CYS A 51 22.67 -2.88 3.27
C CYS A 51 22.39 -3.94 2.19
N ASN A 52 21.17 -3.97 1.64
CA ASN A 52 20.69 -4.92 0.64
C ASN A 52 20.84 -6.42 1.02
N ALA A 53 21.10 -6.74 2.28
CA ALA A 53 21.20 -8.12 2.73
C ALA A 53 19.91 -8.91 2.51
N CYS A 54 18.74 -8.25 2.66
CA CYS A 54 17.43 -8.83 2.39
C CYS A 54 17.19 -9.22 0.92
N LEU A 55 18.03 -8.75 -0.01
CA LEU A 55 17.97 -9.08 -1.45
C LEU A 55 18.87 -10.24 -1.84
N LYS A 56 19.62 -10.79 -0.89
CA LYS A 56 20.58 -11.88 -1.12
C LYS A 56 20.08 -13.19 -0.52
N PRO A 57 20.36 -14.35 -1.16
CA PRO A 57 20.09 -15.64 -0.53
C PRO A 57 20.72 -15.73 0.86
N PRO A 58 20.08 -16.42 1.80
CA PRO A 58 18.84 -17.22 1.72
C PRO A 58 17.53 -16.41 1.78
N TYR A 59 17.53 -15.08 1.61
CA TYR A 59 16.35 -14.21 1.64
C TYR A 59 15.51 -14.32 2.92
N ALA A 60 16.18 -14.40 4.07
CA ALA A 60 15.54 -14.64 5.37
C ALA A 60 14.76 -13.45 5.94
N GLY A 61 14.71 -12.33 5.22
CA GLY A 61 14.09 -11.07 5.68
C GLY A 61 15.12 -9.99 5.99
N CYS A 62 14.80 -9.07 6.88
CA CYS A 62 15.75 -8.04 7.31
C CYS A 62 16.74 -8.61 8.34
N VAL A 63 18.01 -8.26 8.18
CA VAL A 63 19.10 -8.74 9.07
C VAL A 63 19.29 -7.88 10.33
N LEU A 64 18.56 -6.75 10.46
CA LEU A 64 18.64 -5.93 11.66
C LEU A 64 17.92 -6.64 12.81
N GLU A 65 18.62 -6.78 13.93
CA GLU A 65 18.10 -7.37 15.16
C GLU A 65 17.24 -6.36 15.91
N ASP A 66 15.94 -6.39 15.65
CA ASP A 66 14.90 -5.57 16.29
C ASP A 66 13.50 -6.15 16.02
N ASP A 67 12.45 -5.44 16.43
CA ASP A 67 11.07 -5.94 16.37
C ASP A 67 10.47 -5.98 14.95
N PHE A 68 11.20 -5.60 13.90
CA PHE A 68 10.67 -5.65 12.53
C PHE A 68 10.25 -7.07 12.12
N MET A 69 11.08 -8.07 12.45
CA MET A 69 10.79 -9.46 12.10
C MET A 69 9.64 -10.07 12.91
N THR A 70 9.16 -9.39 13.95
CA THR A 70 7.91 -9.75 14.65
C THR A 70 6.68 -9.35 13.82
N VAL A 71 6.76 -8.21 13.12
CA VAL A 71 5.65 -7.67 12.30
C VAL A 71 5.65 -8.26 10.88
N PHE A 72 6.83 -8.47 10.31
CA PHE A 72 6.99 -8.83 8.90
C PHE A 72 6.27 -10.12 8.47
N PRO A 73 6.23 -11.21 9.25
CA PRO A 73 5.45 -12.40 8.91
C PRO A 73 3.95 -12.12 8.79
N ALA A 74 3.39 -11.29 9.69
CA ALA A 74 1.98 -10.88 9.63
C ALA A 74 1.72 -10.02 8.38
N PHE A 75 2.65 -9.11 8.04
CA PHE A 75 2.57 -8.31 6.80
C PHE A 75 2.56 -9.20 5.54
N ARG A 76 3.41 -10.22 5.49
CA ARG A 76 3.41 -11.20 4.38
C ARG A 76 2.10 -11.96 4.28
N ALA A 77 1.57 -12.41 5.40
CA ALA A 77 0.38 -13.26 5.44
C ALA A 77 -0.93 -12.49 5.20
N ALA A 78 -0.95 -11.17 5.43
CA ALA A 78 -2.16 -10.37 5.32
C ALA A 78 -2.68 -10.27 3.88
N ASP A 79 -3.99 -10.35 3.72
CA ASP A 79 -4.72 -10.00 2.51
C ASP A 79 -5.06 -8.50 2.49
N LEU A 80 -5.42 -7.96 3.65
CA LEU A 80 -5.72 -6.55 3.89
C LEU A 80 -4.70 -5.94 4.84
N ILE A 81 -4.10 -4.83 4.44
CA ILE A 81 -3.12 -4.08 5.24
C ILE A 81 -3.69 -2.72 5.55
N VAL A 82 -3.87 -2.41 6.83
CA VAL A 82 -4.38 -1.13 7.31
C VAL A 82 -3.24 -0.36 7.97
N LEU A 83 -2.88 0.78 7.39
CA LEU A 83 -1.86 1.67 7.91
C LEU A 83 -2.52 2.91 8.50
N ALA A 84 -2.47 3.07 9.81
CA ALA A 84 -3.06 4.21 10.51
C ALA A 84 -1.95 5.13 11.07
N ALA A 85 -1.71 6.27 10.42
CA ALA A 85 -0.63 7.18 10.76
C ALA A 85 -1.02 8.65 10.66
N PRO A 86 -0.62 9.52 11.61
CA PRO A 86 -0.76 10.96 11.47
C PRO A 86 0.24 11.52 10.44
N ILE A 87 -0.11 12.68 9.89
CA ILE A 87 0.82 13.46 9.08
C ILE A 87 1.64 14.38 9.99
N TYR A 88 2.95 14.17 9.98
CA TYR A 88 3.95 15.02 10.62
C TYR A 88 4.91 15.53 9.55
N TRP A 89 5.09 16.86 9.49
CA TRP A 89 5.96 17.48 8.48
C TRP A 89 5.71 16.97 7.07
N TRP A 90 4.44 17.09 6.61
CA TRP A 90 3.95 16.72 5.26
C TRP A 90 4.04 15.24 4.88
N HIS A 91 4.50 14.38 5.79
CA HIS A 91 4.58 12.95 5.53
C HIS A 91 4.05 12.13 6.72
N VAL A 92 4.00 10.82 6.59
CA VAL A 92 3.66 9.95 7.72
C VAL A 92 4.72 10.08 8.83
N CYS A 93 4.31 9.84 10.07
CA CYS A 93 5.22 9.83 11.21
C CYS A 93 6.37 8.83 11.02
N SER A 94 7.51 9.10 11.69
CA SER A 94 8.73 8.31 11.55
C SER A 94 8.53 6.82 11.83
N GLN A 95 7.68 6.46 12.77
CA GLN A 95 7.35 5.06 13.09
C GLN A 95 6.86 4.29 11.87
N LEU A 96 5.90 4.85 11.12
CA LEU A 96 5.42 4.21 9.89
C LEU A 96 6.47 4.26 8.79
N LYS A 97 7.15 5.40 8.62
CA LYS A 97 8.17 5.53 7.57
C LYS A 97 9.31 4.53 7.75
N THR A 98 9.78 4.32 8.99
CA THR A 98 10.78 3.31 9.31
C THR A 98 10.34 1.90 8.91
N PHE A 99 9.08 1.55 9.17
CA PHE A 99 8.53 0.26 8.75
C PHE A 99 8.48 0.16 7.21
N VAL A 100 7.95 1.17 6.54
CA VAL A 100 7.81 1.20 5.07
C VAL A 100 9.17 1.09 4.37
N ASP A 101 10.20 1.79 4.85
CA ASP A 101 11.56 1.70 4.29
C ASP A 101 12.17 0.30 4.40
N ARG A 102 11.66 -0.51 5.30
CA ARG A 102 12.13 -1.88 5.53
C ARG A 102 11.24 -2.95 4.87
N MET A 103 10.28 -2.56 4.04
CA MET A 103 9.47 -3.51 3.26
C MET A 103 10.24 -4.16 2.08
N HIS A 104 11.46 -3.78 1.84
CA HIS A 104 12.32 -4.27 0.76
C HIS A 104 12.38 -5.81 0.63
N PRO A 105 12.38 -6.61 1.72
CA PRO A 105 12.33 -8.08 1.62
C PRO A 105 11.13 -8.61 0.83
N MET A 106 10.02 -7.86 0.75
CA MET A 106 8.85 -8.26 -0.04
C MET A 106 9.17 -8.41 -1.54
N LEU A 107 10.20 -7.70 -2.02
CA LEU A 107 10.65 -7.77 -3.41
C LEU A 107 11.26 -9.12 -3.78
N THR A 108 11.84 -9.82 -2.81
CA THR A 108 12.52 -11.10 -3.04
C THR A 108 11.65 -12.30 -2.72
N PHE A 109 10.86 -12.23 -1.64
CA PHE A 109 10.03 -13.34 -1.20
C PHE A 109 8.79 -13.56 -2.07
N ASP A 110 8.23 -12.48 -2.60
CA ASP A 110 6.87 -12.50 -3.17
C ASP A 110 6.78 -11.78 -4.53
N ARG A 111 7.90 -11.65 -5.24
CA ARG A 111 7.98 -10.92 -6.53
C ARG A 111 6.80 -11.20 -7.49
N ALA A 112 6.30 -12.41 -7.51
CA ALA A 112 5.32 -12.82 -8.49
C ALA A 112 3.90 -13.01 -7.95
N HIS A 113 3.69 -13.16 -6.62
CA HIS A 113 2.46 -13.80 -6.17
C HIS A 113 1.75 -13.16 -4.99
N CYS A 114 2.40 -12.31 -4.20
CA CYS A 114 1.82 -11.86 -2.94
C CYS A 114 1.30 -10.42 -2.96
N LEU A 115 2.09 -9.45 -3.44
CA LEU A 115 1.70 -8.04 -3.37
C LEU A 115 0.45 -7.71 -4.21
N PRO A 116 0.32 -8.17 -5.46
CA PRO A 116 -0.85 -7.86 -6.29
C PRO A 116 -2.18 -8.43 -5.76
N THR A 117 -2.10 -9.36 -4.81
CA THR A 117 -3.29 -9.96 -4.19
C THR A 117 -3.71 -9.26 -2.89
N LYS A 118 -2.96 -8.23 -2.48
CA LYS A 118 -3.24 -7.47 -1.25
C LYS A 118 -4.04 -6.22 -1.54
N HIS A 119 -4.71 -5.75 -0.48
CA HIS A 119 -5.37 -4.45 -0.48
C HIS A 119 -4.80 -3.59 0.65
N LEU A 120 -4.53 -2.33 0.36
CA LEU A 120 -4.01 -1.35 1.30
C LEU A 120 -5.11 -0.36 1.68
N VAL A 121 -5.29 -0.13 2.97
CA VAL A 121 -6.12 0.96 3.49
C VAL A 121 -5.21 1.92 4.25
N PHE A 122 -5.12 3.16 3.79
CA PHE A 122 -4.36 4.20 4.47
C PHE A 122 -5.30 5.14 5.22
N ILE A 123 -5.23 5.13 6.55
CA ILE A 123 -6.02 5.99 7.45
C ILE A 123 -5.11 7.05 8.02
N THR A 124 -5.44 8.32 7.77
CA THR A 124 -4.58 9.42 8.19
C THR A 124 -5.35 10.61 8.77
N ALA A 125 -4.67 11.35 9.63
CA ALA A 125 -5.14 12.63 10.16
C ALA A 125 -4.05 13.70 9.97
N TYR A 126 -4.45 14.89 9.55
CA TYR A 126 -3.57 16.00 9.24
C TYR A 126 -4.18 17.30 9.76
N PHE A 127 -3.36 18.34 9.93
CA PHE A 127 -3.81 19.63 10.47
C PHE A 127 -3.78 20.74 9.43
N ALA A 128 -2.72 20.85 8.62
CA ALA A 128 -2.60 21.86 7.59
C ALA A 128 -3.55 21.57 6.41
N GLU A 129 -4.04 22.61 5.74
CA GLU A 129 -4.93 22.43 4.59
C GLU A 129 -4.22 21.80 3.40
N ASP A 130 -4.96 21.01 2.62
CA ASP A 130 -4.52 20.44 1.35
C ASP A 130 -4.33 21.57 0.32
N PRO A 131 -3.30 21.52 -0.59
CA PRO A 131 -2.45 20.34 -0.88
C PRO A 131 -1.24 20.19 0.06
N TYR A 132 -1.01 21.10 0.97
CA TYR A 132 0.20 21.13 1.80
C TYR A 132 0.17 20.18 3.00
N GLY A 133 -1.01 19.63 3.34
CA GLY A 133 -1.17 18.79 4.53
C GLY A 133 -0.93 17.30 4.29
N VAL A 134 -1.67 16.68 3.39
CA VAL A 134 -1.77 15.22 3.27
C VAL A 134 -1.40 14.69 1.88
N GLY A 135 -1.42 15.55 0.85
CA GLY A 135 -1.28 15.16 -0.55
C GLY A 135 -0.02 14.34 -0.84
N LEU A 136 1.15 14.75 -0.30
CA LEU A 136 2.41 14.02 -0.51
C LEU A 136 2.39 12.61 0.09
N ALA A 137 1.84 12.46 1.29
CA ALA A 137 1.74 11.15 1.92
C ALA A 137 0.79 10.22 1.16
N VAL A 138 -0.36 10.73 0.72
CA VAL A 138 -1.31 9.96 -0.11
C VAL A 138 -0.65 9.54 -1.41
N LYS A 139 0.05 10.47 -2.10
CA LYS A 139 0.77 10.17 -3.34
C LYS A 139 1.82 9.08 -3.18
N THR A 140 2.51 9.05 -2.03
CA THR A 140 3.47 7.99 -1.72
C THR A 140 2.79 6.61 -1.70
N PHE A 141 1.63 6.47 -1.03
CA PHE A 141 0.94 5.18 -0.96
C PHE A 141 0.22 4.82 -2.26
N GLU A 142 -0.26 5.79 -3.03
CA GLU A 142 -0.72 5.56 -4.41
C GLU A 142 0.41 4.97 -5.27
N SER A 143 1.62 5.52 -5.15
CA SER A 143 2.78 5.04 -5.89
C SER A 143 3.21 3.64 -5.45
N ILE A 144 3.23 3.37 -4.14
CA ILE A 144 3.54 2.03 -3.60
C ILE A 144 2.50 1.01 -4.05
N ALA A 145 1.21 1.32 -3.88
CA ALA A 145 0.14 0.41 -4.26
C ALA A 145 0.14 0.14 -5.76
N GLY A 146 0.30 1.20 -6.57
CA GLY A 146 0.38 1.08 -8.03
C GLY A 146 1.56 0.22 -8.47
N TRP A 147 2.76 0.52 -7.97
CA TRP A 147 3.95 -0.27 -8.28
C TRP A 147 3.80 -1.75 -7.90
N ALA A 148 3.20 -2.02 -6.74
CA ALA A 148 2.98 -3.37 -6.22
C ALA A 148 1.72 -4.05 -6.79
N GLY A 149 0.88 -3.35 -7.57
CA GLY A 149 -0.39 -3.88 -8.09
C GLY A 149 -1.47 -4.10 -7.03
N MET A 150 -1.35 -3.47 -5.87
CA MET A 150 -2.32 -3.56 -4.77
C MET A 150 -3.53 -2.63 -5.02
N GLY A 151 -4.71 -3.01 -4.47
CA GLY A 151 -5.79 -2.04 -4.30
C GLY A 151 -5.45 -1.02 -3.20
N LEU A 152 -6.03 0.17 -3.26
CA LEU A 152 -5.83 1.22 -2.25
C LEU A 152 -7.13 1.97 -1.95
N ASP A 153 -7.46 2.07 -0.66
CA ASP A 153 -8.44 3.02 -0.13
C ASP A 153 -7.77 4.00 0.84
N VAL A 154 -8.23 5.24 0.87
CA VAL A 154 -7.66 6.28 1.73
C VAL A 154 -8.76 6.97 2.55
N VAL A 155 -8.62 6.94 3.87
CA VAL A 155 -9.43 7.71 4.82
C VAL A 155 -8.62 8.89 5.34
N ARG A 156 -9.09 10.12 5.07
CA ARG A 156 -8.44 11.37 5.48
C ARG A 156 -9.29 12.10 6.50
N TYR A 157 -8.68 12.62 7.57
CA TYR A 157 -9.35 13.44 8.56
C TYR A 157 -8.58 14.74 8.82
N HIS A 158 -9.25 15.87 8.59
CA HIS A 158 -8.69 17.20 8.89
C HIS A 158 -8.91 17.52 10.37
N SER A 159 -7.85 17.42 11.16
CA SER A 159 -7.91 17.49 12.63
C SER A 159 -8.09 18.91 13.18
N ALA A 160 -8.08 19.94 12.34
CA ALA A 160 -8.51 21.31 12.72
C ALA A 160 -9.98 21.35 13.18
N LYS A 161 -10.80 20.37 12.77
CA LYS A 161 -12.17 20.17 13.26
C LYS A 161 -12.26 19.65 14.70
N GLY A 162 -11.11 19.39 15.34
CA GLY A 162 -11.05 18.78 16.67
C GLY A 162 -10.79 17.27 16.64
N HIS A 163 -11.14 16.58 17.70
CA HIS A 163 -10.98 15.13 17.78
C HIS A 163 -12.10 14.41 17.02
N VAL A 164 -11.73 13.41 16.19
CA VAL A 164 -12.65 12.67 15.30
C VAL A 164 -13.78 11.93 16.04
N ARG A 165 -13.61 11.66 17.35
CA ARG A 165 -14.71 11.09 18.17
C ARG A 165 -15.97 11.97 18.19
N ASN A 166 -15.82 13.26 17.90
CA ASN A 166 -16.91 14.22 17.84
C ASN A 166 -17.43 14.44 16.40
N ASP A 167 -16.96 13.65 15.44
CA ASP A 167 -17.38 13.68 14.04
C ASP A 167 -18.05 12.33 13.67
N PRO A 168 -19.38 12.21 13.92
CA PRO A 168 -20.10 10.96 13.69
C PRO A 168 -20.10 10.54 12.21
N ASP A 169 -20.12 11.50 11.28
CA ASP A 169 -20.13 11.21 9.85
C ASP A 169 -18.81 10.57 9.42
N LYS A 170 -17.67 11.08 9.94
CA LYS A 170 -16.35 10.52 9.65
C LYS A 170 -16.16 9.14 10.28
N LEU A 171 -16.71 8.92 11.46
CA LEU A 171 -16.74 7.60 12.09
C LEU A 171 -17.62 6.61 11.30
N ALA A 172 -18.77 7.08 10.78
CA ALA A 172 -19.64 6.26 9.93
C ALA A 172 -18.96 5.90 8.60
N GLU A 173 -18.23 6.83 7.98
CA GLU A 173 -17.42 6.57 6.77
C GLU A 173 -16.39 5.48 7.01
N ALA A 174 -15.62 5.56 8.09
CA ALA A 174 -14.61 4.55 8.43
C ALA A 174 -15.24 3.18 8.69
N TYR A 175 -16.37 3.13 9.38
CA TYR A 175 -17.12 1.90 9.62
C TYR A 175 -17.67 1.31 8.33
N ALA A 176 -18.28 2.14 7.47
CA ALA A 176 -18.83 1.72 6.19
C ALA A 176 -17.74 1.16 5.27
N LEU A 177 -16.55 1.79 5.24
CA LEU A 177 -15.41 1.26 4.51
C LEU A 177 -15.00 -0.12 5.04
N GLY A 178 -14.96 -0.33 6.37
CA GLY A 178 -14.69 -1.66 6.94
C GLY A 178 -15.71 -2.70 6.46
N ARG A 179 -16.99 -2.34 6.43
CA ARG A 179 -18.07 -3.21 5.95
C ARG A 179 -18.02 -3.50 4.46
N SER A 180 -17.49 -2.60 3.65
CA SER A 180 -17.44 -2.78 2.19
C SER A 180 -16.57 -3.98 1.76
N PHE A 181 -15.73 -4.50 2.66
CA PHE A 181 -14.93 -5.70 2.44
C PHE A 181 -15.72 -7.02 2.56
N ALA A 182 -17.05 -6.99 2.80
CA ALA A 182 -17.89 -8.19 2.86
C ALA A 182 -17.79 -9.05 1.59
N ASP A 183 -17.80 -8.39 0.44
CA ASP A 183 -17.71 -9.04 -0.87
C ASP A 183 -16.28 -9.04 -1.44
N TRP A 184 -15.31 -8.56 -0.66
CA TRP A 184 -13.93 -8.58 -1.12
C TRP A 184 -13.42 -10.01 -1.29
N ARG A 185 -12.84 -10.26 -2.42
CA ARG A 185 -12.19 -11.55 -2.72
C ARG A 185 -10.76 -11.29 -3.14
N LYS A 186 -9.88 -12.17 -2.70
CA LYS A 186 -8.49 -12.15 -3.13
C LYS A 186 -8.41 -12.17 -4.65
N PRO A 187 -7.79 -11.18 -5.30
CA PRO A 187 -7.71 -11.12 -6.75
C PRO A 187 -7.04 -12.38 -7.33
N VAL A 188 -7.64 -12.93 -8.35
CA VAL A 188 -7.01 -13.99 -9.17
C VAL A 188 -6.08 -13.29 -10.16
N LEU A 189 -4.81 -13.67 -10.13
CA LEU A 189 -3.81 -13.09 -11.03
C LEU A 189 -3.91 -13.75 -12.41
N LYS A 190 -4.32 -12.98 -13.41
CA LYS A 190 -4.60 -13.47 -14.78
C LYS A 190 -3.55 -13.00 -15.78
N VAL A 191 -2.99 -11.83 -15.57
CA VAL A 191 -2.13 -11.14 -16.53
C VAL A 191 -0.71 -11.07 -16.01
N ARG A 192 0.25 -11.63 -16.75
CA ARG A 192 1.67 -11.55 -16.37
C ARG A 192 2.32 -10.30 -16.97
N CYS A 193 3.29 -9.73 -16.27
CA CYS A 193 4.12 -8.67 -16.85
C CYS A 193 4.88 -9.23 -18.07
N PRO A 194 4.82 -8.54 -19.24
CA PRO A 194 5.50 -9.00 -20.45
C PRO A 194 7.02 -8.79 -20.39
N VAL A 195 7.52 -8.02 -19.42
CA VAL A 195 8.95 -7.74 -19.26
C VAL A 195 9.68 -8.99 -18.76
N THR A 196 10.68 -9.43 -19.50
CA THR A 196 11.51 -10.60 -19.19
C THR A 196 12.12 -10.44 -17.79
N GLY A 197 12.05 -11.49 -16.97
CA GLY A 197 12.61 -11.49 -15.62
C GLY A 197 11.80 -10.75 -14.55
N CYS A 198 10.75 -10.01 -14.90
CA CYS A 198 9.90 -9.30 -13.94
C CYS A 198 9.18 -10.26 -12.99
N GLY A 199 8.53 -11.30 -13.50
CA GLY A 199 7.84 -12.32 -12.72
C GLY A 199 6.52 -11.89 -12.07
N PHE A 200 6.13 -10.60 -12.10
CA PHE A 200 4.85 -10.14 -11.54
C PHE A 200 3.67 -10.59 -12.39
N ALA A 201 2.55 -10.86 -11.70
CA ALA A 201 1.25 -11.11 -12.32
C ALA A 201 0.18 -10.25 -11.64
N PHE A 202 -0.85 -9.86 -12.37
CA PHE A 202 -1.87 -8.89 -11.97
C PHE A 202 -3.28 -9.42 -12.22
N ALA A 203 -4.26 -8.86 -11.53
CA ALA A 203 -5.65 -9.24 -11.70
C ALA A 203 -6.23 -8.75 -13.03
N ASP A 204 -5.75 -7.62 -13.52
CA ASP A 204 -6.26 -6.93 -14.70
C ASP A 204 -5.17 -6.10 -15.40
N LEU A 205 -5.52 -5.61 -16.61
CA LEU A 205 -4.62 -4.77 -17.40
C LEU A 205 -4.35 -3.39 -16.78
N GLU A 206 -5.25 -2.86 -15.96
CA GLU A 206 -5.07 -1.55 -15.35
C GLU A 206 -3.97 -1.59 -14.29
N ARG A 207 -3.97 -2.62 -13.45
CA ARG A 207 -2.91 -2.85 -12.45
C ARG A 207 -1.57 -3.17 -13.10
N LEU A 208 -1.58 -3.95 -14.19
CA LEU A 208 -0.38 -4.17 -14.99
C LEU A 208 0.14 -2.87 -15.61
N ALA A 209 -0.75 -2.04 -16.19
CA ALA A 209 -0.37 -0.76 -16.78
C ALA A 209 0.26 0.17 -15.74
N LEU A 210 -0.34 0.26 -14.55
CA LEU A 210 0.20 1.07 -13.46
C LEU A 210 1.57 0.54 -12.98
N HIS A 211 1.72 -0.78 -12.86
CA HIS A 211 3.02 -1.39 -12.56
C HIS A 211 4.08 -1.02 -13.62
N LEU A 212 3.77 -1.16 -14.88
CA LEU A 212 4.70 -0.84 -15.96
C LEU A 212 5.09 0.65 -15.96
N VAL A 213 4.13 1.55 -15.71
CA VAL A 213 4.41 3.00 -15.59
C VAL A 213 5.38 3.28 -14.43
N MET A 214 5.19 2.63 -13.28
CA MET A 214 5.95 2.90 -12.05
C MET A 214 7.27 2.13 -11.97
N ALA A 215 7.40 1.01 -12.66
CA ALA A 215 8.62 0.19 -12.61
C ALA A 215 9.80 0.91 -13.29
N ALA A 216 10.94 0.94 -12.62
CA ALA A 216 12.15 1.66 -13.04
C ALA A 216 13.37 0.73 -13.26
N GLY A 217 13.17 -0.59 -13.26
CA GLY A 217 14.24 -1.55 -13.59
C GLY A 217 14.66 -1.42 -15.05
N GLU A 218 15.92 -1.75 -15.36
CA GLU A 218 16.52 -1.62 -16.70
C GLU A 218 15.67 -2.31 -17.76
N ASP A 219 15.28 -3.57 -17.54
CA ASP A 219 14.42 -4.33 -18.45
C ASP A 219 13.05 -3.64 -18.69
N HIS A 220 12.49 -2.98 -17.66
CA HIS A 220 11.24 -2.23 -17.81
C HIS A 220 11.41 -0.94 -18.60
N LEU A 221 12.57 -0.27 -18.46
CA LEU A 221 12.88 0.93 -19.21
C LEU A 221 13.08 0.60 -20.70
N GLU A 222 13.76 -0.50 -21.01
CA GLU A 222 13.91 -0.98 -22.39
C GLU A 222 12.55 -1.33 -23.00
N TRP A 223 11.71 -2.08 -22.30
CA TRP A 223 10.36 -2.40 -22.76
C TRP A 223 9.51 -1.14 -22.99
N LYS A 224 9.59 -0.15 -22.09
CA LYS A 224 8.91 1.14 -22.26
C LYS A 224 9.40 1.89 -23.50
N ALA A 225 10.70 1.90 -23.74
CA ALA A 225 11.27 2.55 -24.92
C ALA A 225 10.76 1.91 -26.22
N GLU A 226 10.58 0.60 -26.23
CA GLU A 226 10.09 -0.15 -27.39
C GLU A 226 8.59 0.06 -27.63
N TYR A 227 7.76 -0.10 -26.59
CA TYR A 227 6.30 -0.17 -26.74
C TYR A 227 5.55 1.09 -26.34
N LEU A 228 6.17 1.98 -25.56
CA LEU A 228 5.56 3.19 -25.02
C LEU A 228 6.28 4.49 -25.46
N SER A 229 7.00 4.45 -26.57
CA SER A 229 7.77 5.62 -27.06
C SER A 229 6.93 6.89 -27.25
N ALA A 230 5.65 6.74 -27.61
CA ALA A 230 4.71 7.85 -27.74
C ALA A 230 4.18 8.38 -26.39
N VAL A 231 4.40 7.64 -25.29
CA VAL A 231 3.84 7.95 -23.97
C VAL A 231 4.74 8.88 -23.16
N HIS A 232 6.00 9.05 -23.53
CA HIS A 232 6.98 9.90 -22.83
C HIS A 232 6.62 11.39 -22.76
N THR A 233 5.64 11.84 -23.54
CA THR A 233 5.17 13.23 -23.53
C THR A 233 4.09 13.52 -22.48
N LEU A 234 3.56 12.50 -21.82
CA LEU A 234 2.49 12.65 -20.84
C LEU A 234 3.06 12.92 -19.44
N SER A 235 2.61 14.01 -18.84
CA SER A 235 3.16 14.55 -17.59
C SER A 235 2.52 14.00 -16.32
N ASN A 236 1.45 13.19 -16.39
CA ASN A 236 0.79 12.65 -15.22
C ASN A 236 0.59 11.13 -15.29
N THR A 237 0.70 10.49 -14.14
CA THR A 237 0.61 9.03 -13.99
C THR A 237 -0.72 8.46 -14.49
N GLN A 238 -1.83 9.17 -14.33
CA GLN A 238 -3.14 8.68 -14.74
C GLN A 238 -3.27 8.60 -16.26
N ALA A 239 -2.82 9.63 -16.99
CA ALA A 239 -2.79 9.63 -18.44
C ALA A 239 -1.81 8.58 -19.00
N LEU A 240 -0.63 8.44 -18.37
CA LEU A 240 0.35 7.40 -18.68
C LEU A 240 -0.24 6.00 -18.51
N THR A 241 -0.94 5.75 -17.40
CA THR A 241 -1.56 4.45 -17.12
C THR A 241 -2.66 4.13 -18.13
N ALA A 242 -3.51 5.10 -18.47
CA ALA A 242 -4.57 4.92 -19.47
C ALA A 242 -4.01 4.56 -20.86
N GLU A 243 -2.96 5.27 -21.31
CA GLU A 243 -2.32 4.99 -22.59
C GLU A 243 -1.58 3.64 -22.57
N THR A 244 -0.86 3.33 -21.50
CA THR A 244 -0.21 2.02 -21.33
C THR A 244 -1.24 0.89 -21.37
N ARG A 245 -2.39 1.05 -20.73
CA ARG A 245 -3.50 0.08 -20.80
C ARG A 245 -4.00 -0.10 -22.24
N ARG A 246 -4.12 0.98 -23.00
CA ARG A 246 -4.50 0.92 -24.41
C ARG A 246 -3.51 0.11 -25.24
N VAL A 247 -2.22 0.34 -25.06
CA VAL A 247 -1.15 -0.45 -25.73
C VAL A 247 -1.23 -1.92 -25.33
N LEU A 248 -1.37 -2.21 -24.04
CA LEU A 248 -1.47 -3.57 -23.53
C LEU A 248 -2.69 -4.33 -24.06
N SER A 249 -3.84 -3.68 -24.23
CA SER A 249 -5.02 -4.33 -24.81
C SER A 249 -4.83 -4.81 -26.25
N HIS A 250 -3.88 -4.24 -26.97
CA HIS A 250 -3.49 -4.70 -28.31
C HIS A 250 -2.43 -5.81 -28.26
N LEU A 251 -1.50 -5.73 -27.28
CA LEU A 251 -0.42 -6.72 -27.13
C LEU A 251 -0.91 -8.02 -26.47
N LEU A 252 -1.92 -7.93 -25.63
CA LEU A 252 -2.45 -9.02 -24.80
C LEU A 252 -3.99 -9.11 -24.95
N PRO A 253 -4.50 -9.46 -26.14
CA PRO A 253 -5.95 -9.43 -26.41
C PRO A 253 -6.78 -10.37 -25.52
N ASP A 254 -6.18 -11.45 -25.03
CA ASP A 254 -6.85 -12.47 -24.20
C ASP A 254 -6.83 -12.12 -22.69
N ALA A 255 -6.33 -10.96 -22.30
CA ALA A 255 -6.15 -10.55 -20.91
C ALA A 255 -7.28 -9.66 -20.35
N GLY A 256 -8.34 -9.48 -21.11
CA GLY A 256 -9.52 -8.65 -20.77
C GLY A 256 -10.59 -9.37 -19.97
#